data_046307290027401b9b52a02b44a2c412
#
_entry.id   046307290027401b9b52a02b44a2c412
#
_cell.length_a   1.000
_cell.length_b   1.000
_cell.length_c   1.000
_cell.angle_alpha   90.00
_cell.angle_beta   90.00
_cell.angle_gamma   90.00
#
_symmetry.space_group_name_H-M   'P 1'
#
loop_
_entity.id
_entity.type
_entity.pdbx_description
1 polymer ?
#
loop_
_entity_poly.entity_id
_entity_poly.type
_entity_poly.pdbx_seq_one_letter_code
_entity_poly.pdbx_strand_id
1 'polypeptide(L)'
;MDIEHVRSRFIKHFDGTTGFIYASPGRINLIGEHTDYNGGFVFPGAVDKGMIAEIKPNGTDKVRAYSIDLKDYVEFGLNEEDAPRASWARYIFGVCREMIKRGVDVKGFNTAFSGDVPLGAGMSSSAALESTYAFALNELFGENKIDKFELAKVGQATEHNYCCLLYTSD
;
A
#
# COMPACT_ATOMS: atom_id res chain seq x y z
N MET A 1 -3.00 16.95 -0.33
CA MET A 1 -3.06 15.66 0.34
C MET A 1 -3.03 15.89 1.85
N ASP A 2 -3.94 15.29 2.56
CA ASP A 2 -4.18 15.67 3.94
C ASP A 2 -4.07 14.46 4.88
N ILE A 3 -3.03 14.45 5.68
CA ILE A 3 -2.79 13.39 6.64
C ILE A 3 -3.90 13.34 7.67
N GLU A 4 -4.42 14.49 8.10
CA GLU A 4 -5.47 14.53 9.11
C GLU A 4 -6.75 13.89 8.59
N HIS A 5 -7.05 14.06 7.33
CA HIS A 5 -8.23 13.45 6.73
C HIS A 5 -8.11 11.93 6.77
N VAL A 6 -6.96 11.41 6.39
CA VAL A 6 -6.73 9.97 6.40
C VAL A 6 -6.82 9.43 7.84
N ARG A 7 -6.19 10.12 8.77
CA ARG A 7 -6.20 9.72 10.18
C ARG A 7 -7.62 9.71 10.75
N SER A 8 -8.41 10.72 10.42
CA SER A 8 -9.77 10.79 10.94
C SER A 8 -10.62 9.62 10.42
N ARG A 9 -10.44 9.24 9.19
CA ARG A 9 -11.17 8.11 8.62
C ARG A 9 -10.69 6.78 9.18
N PHE A 10 -9.39 6.66 9.41
CA PHE A 10 -8.83 5.47 10.01
C PHE A 10 -9.40 5.26 11.41
N ILE A 11 -9.40 6.31 12.22
CA ILE A 11 -9.92 6.24 13.56
C ILE A 11 -11.41 5.88 13.55
N LYS A 12 -12.15 6.44 12.63
CA LYS A 12 -13.58 6.19 12.54
C LYS A 12 -13.88 4.73 12.20
N HIS A 13 -13.09 4.13 11.33
CA HIS A 13 -13.35 2.76 10.88
C HIS A 13 -12.66 1.68 11.72
N PHE A 14 -11.64 2.03 12.46
CA PHE A 14 -10.82 1.04 13.16
C PHE A 14 -10.60 1.36 14.64
N ASP A 15 -11.67 1.24 15.43
CA ASP A 15 -11.62 1.25 16.87
C ASP A 15 -11.03 2.46 17.60
N GLY A 16 -10.97 3.58 16.94
CA GLY A 16 -10.56 4.81 17.61
C GLY A 16 -9.08 4.93 17.95
N THR A 17 -8.24 4.06 17.40
CA THR A 17 -6.80 4.15 17.68
C THR A 17 -6.05 4.52 16.42
N THR A 18 -4.83 5.03 16.57
CA THR A 18 -4.02 5.45 15.43
C THR A 18 -2.98 4.40 15.09
N GLY A 19 -2.52 4.44 13.85
CA GLY A 19 -1.44 3.59 13.38
C GLY A 19 -0.25 4.42 12.92
N PHE A 20 0.46 3.93 11.91
CA PHE A 20 1.62 4.59 11.35
C PHE A 20 1.26 5.17 9.99
N ILE A 21 1.74 6.37 9.71
CA ILE A 21 1.45 7.05 8.46
C ILE A 21 2.57 6.83 7.46
N TYR A 22 2.20 6.46 6.25
CA TYR A 22 3.13 6.30 5.14
C TYR A 22 2.62 7.09 3.95
N ALA A 23 3.52 7.63 3.16
CA ALA A 23 3.12 8.41 1.99
C ALA A 23 4.08 8.16 0.84
N SER A 24 3.58 8.23 -0.38
CA SER A 24 4.38 8.12 -1.58
C SER A 24 3.89 9.11 -2.61
N PRO A 25 4.78 9.63 -3.45
CA PRO A 25 4.35 10.52 -4.52
C PRO A 25 3.53 9.75 -5.55
N GLY A 26 2.63 10.44 -6.22
CA GLY A 26 1.77 9.82 -7.20
C GLY A 26 2.53 9.30 -8.39
N ARG A 27 3.67 9.95 -8.74
CA ARG A 27 4.53 9.44 -9.78
C ARG A 27 5.83 9.07 -9.13
N ILE A 28 6.17 7.82 -9.18
CA ILE A 28 7.40 7.38 -8.67
C ILE A 28 8.43 7.78 -9.61
N ASN A 29 9.16 8.72 -9.27
CA ASN A 29 10.17 9.12 -10.09
C ASN A 29 11.29 8.30 -9.78
N LEU A 30 11.36 7.34 -10.56
CA LEU A 30 12.28 6.43 -10.47
C LEU A 30 13.62 6.75 -10.21
N ILE A 31 13.97 7.92 -10.23
CA ILE A 31 15.25 8.31 -10.00
C ILE A 31 15.57 8.12 -8.60
N GLY A 32 14.63 8.11 -7.76
CA GLY A 32 14.90 7.80 -6.40
C GLY A 32 15.65 8.84 -5.62
N GLU A 33 15.93 9.95 -6.20
CA GLU A 33 16.69 10.96 -5.53
C GLU A 33 16.01 11.44 -4.31
N HIS A 34 14.72 11.53 -4.34
CA HIS A 34 14.00 12.03 -3.20
C HIS A 34 13.74 10.97 -2.15
N THR A 35 13.92 9.73 -2.49
CA THR A 35 13.65 8.69 -1.53
C THR A 35 14.84 8.38 -0.67
N ASP A 36 16.03 8.66 -1.14
CA ASP A 36 17.23 8.27 -0.41
C ASP A 36 17.35 8.85 0.96
N TYR A 37 17.17 10.12 1.12
CA TYR A 37 17.42 10.74 2.41
C TYR A 37 16.22 10.68 3.35
N ASN A 38 15.11 10.12 2.91
CA ASN A 38 13.96 9.97 3.77
C ASN A 38 13.50 8.52 3.90
N GLY A 39 14.33 7.60 3.48
CA GLY A 39 13.96 6.20 3.55
C GLY A 39 12.80 5.86 2.63
N GLY A 40 12.50 6.72 1.69
CA GLY A 40 11.47 6.42 0.72
C GLY A 40 10.06 6.76 1.16
N PHE A 41 9.92 7.43 2.27
CA PHE A 41 8.60 7.68 2.76
C PHE A 41 8.09 9.06 2.58
N VAL A 42 8.08 9.87 3.52
CA VAL A 42 7.34 11.08 3.56
C VAL A 42 8.13 12.26 3.05
N PHE A 43 7.59 12.96 2.07
CA PHE A 43 8.20 14.16 1.56
C PHE A 43 7.15 15.24 1.59
N PRO A 44 6.85 15.80 2.73
CA PRO A 44 5.72 16.72 2.85
C PRO A 44 5.70 17.83 1.83
N GLY A 45 6.85 18.33 1.48
CA GLY A 45 6.90 19.43 0.54
C GLY A 45 6.85 19.00 -0.90
N ALA A 46 7.07 17.74 -1.17
CA ALA A 46 7.13 17.25 -2.53
C ALA A 46 5.90 16.47 -2.98
N VAL A 47 5.04 16.14 -2.06
CA VAL A 47 3.93 15.30 -2.37
C VAL A 47 2.69 16.13 -2.61
N ASP A 48 2.58 16.66 -3.80
CA ASP A 48 1.42 17.37 -4.20
C ASP A 48 0.34 16.38 -4.55
N LYS A 49 0.67 15.37 -5.30
CA LYS A 49 -0.27 14.34 -5.71
C LYS A 49 0.37 13.02 -5.38
N GLY A 50 -0.30 12.20 -4.65
CA GLY A 50 0.26 10.92 -4.25
C GLY A 50 -0.69 10.16 -3.37
N MET A 51 -0.15 9.36 -2.50
CA MET A 51 -0.91 8.43 -1.68
C MET A 51 -0.50 8.57 -0.23
N ILE A 52 -1.48 8.61 0.67
CA ILE A 52 -1.23 8.55 2.11
C ILE A 52 -2.00 7.37 2.65
N ALA A 53 -1.36 6.57 3.48
CA ALA A 53 -1.99 5.45 4.14
C ALA A 53 -1.68 5.47 5.61
N GLU A 54 -2.64 5.08 6.42
CA GLU A 54 -2.40 4.78 7.82
C GLU A 54 -2.52 3.29 7.98
N ILE A 55 -1.58 2.66 8.67
CA ILE A 55 -1.50 1.21 8.78
C ILE A 55 -1.20 0.83 10.22
N LYS A 56 -1.94 -0.15 10.74
CA LYS A 56 -1.71 -0.62 12.09
C LYS A 56 -1.83 -2.13 12.14
N PRO A 57 -0.80 -2.85 12.61
CA PRO A 57 -0.94 -4.28 12.84
C PRO A 57 -2.11 -4.56 13.78
N ASN A 58 -2.89 -5.56 13.47
CA ASN A 58 -4.12 -5.81 14.22
C ASN A 58 -4.13 -7.12 15.03
N GLY A 59 -3.02 -7.82 15.05
CA GLY A 59 -2.92 -9.04 15.86
C GLY A 59 -3.64 -10.25 15.27
N THR A 60 -4.15 -10.14 14.04
CA THR A 60 -4.85 -11.24 13.40
C THR A 60 -4.12 -11.65 12.13
N ASP A 61 -4.69 -12.58 11.38
CA ASP A 61 -4.14 -12.98 10.09
C ASP A 61 -4.92 -12.37 8.93
N LYS A 62 -5.74 -11.36 9.20
CA LYS A 62 -6.56 -10.72 8.17
C LYS A 62 -6.16 -9.27 7.95
N VAL A 63 -6.24 -8.84 6.71
CA VAL A 63 -6.04 -7.44 6.35
C VAL A 63 -7.42 -6.81 6.20
N ARG A 64 -7.64 -5.70 6.88
CA ARG A 64 -8.88 -4.94 6.77
C ARG A 64 -8.54 -3.60 6.17
N ALA A 65 -9.00 -3.36 4.95
CA ALA A 65 -8.59 -2.21 4.17
C ALA A 65 -9.78 -1.35 3.78
N TYR A 66 -9.63 -0.06 3.92
CA TYR A 66 -10.66 0.90 3.56
C TYR A 66 -10.10 1.92 2.56
N SER A 67 -10.71 2.00 1.38
CA SER A 67 -10.36 3.03 0.42
C SER A 67 -11.24 4.24 0.71
N ILE A 68 -10.62 5.32 1.18
CA ILE A 68 -11.37 6.52 1.55
C ILE A 68 -12.03 7.12 0.31
N ASP A 69 -11.32 7.16 -0.79
CA ASP A 69 -11.83 7.79 -2.01
C ASP A 69 -13.00 7.04 -2.63
N LEU A 70 -12.97 5.72 -2.59
CA LEU A 70 -14.03 4.91 -3.14
C LEU A 70 -15.10 4.55 -2.12
N LYS A 71 -14.84 4.86 -0.85
CA LYS A 71 -15.72 4.52 0.27
C LYS A 71 -16.04 3.03 0.26
N ASP A 72 -15.01 2.25 0.07
CA ASP A 72 -15.13 0.80 -0.07
C ASP A 72 -14.24 0.10 0.94
N TYR A 73 -14.79 -0.90 1.61
CA TYR A 73 -14.09 -1.67 2.64
C TYR A 73 -13.95 -3.11 2.18
N VAL A 74 -12.76 -3.67 2.34
CA VAL A 74 -12.50 -5.06 1.97
C VAL A 74 -11.67 -5.73 3.05
N GLU A 75 -11.98 -6.98 3.36
CA GLU A 75 -11.19 -7.77 4.26
C GLU A 75 -10.70 -8.99 3.49
N PHE A 76 -9.44 -9.35 3.66
CA PHE A 76 -8.90 -10.54 2.99
C PHE A 76 -7.83 -11.21 3.83
N GLY A 77 -7.63 -12.51 3.59
CA GLY A 77 -6.55 -13.25 4.22
C GLY A 77 -5.26 -13.12 3.45
N LEU A 78 -4.22 -13.76 3.96
CA LEU A 78 -2.89 -13.63 3.36
C LEU A 78 -2.46 -14.82 2.52
N ASN A 79 -3.32 -15.82 2.37
CA ASN A 79 -3.01 -16.97 1.54
C ASN A 79 -3.32 -16.69 0.08
N GLU A 80 -2.73 -17.43 -0.82
CA GLU A 80 -2.90 -17.19 -2.24
C GLU A 80 -4.35 -17.23 -2.70
N GLU A 81 -5.14 -18.10 -2.13
CA GLU A 81 -6.54 -18.21 -2.51
C GLU A 81 -7.42 -17.11 -1.96
N ASP A 82 -6.87 -16.22 -1.18
CA ASP A 82 -7.65 -15.16 -0.53
C ASP A 82 -7.73 -13.86 -1.31
N ALA A 83 -7.34 -13.88 -2.57
CA ALA A 83 -7.30 -12.65 -3.37
C ALA A 83 -8.67 -11.97 -3.40
N PRO A 84 -8.73 -10.68 -3.06
CA PRO A 84 -10.01 -9.98 -3.06
C PRO A 84 -10.52 -9.71 -4.47
N ARG A 85 -11.81 -9.46 -4.59
CA ARG A 85 -12.39 -9.18 -5.90
C ARG A 85 -12.20 -7.72 -6.31
N ALA A 86 -12.20 -6.83 -5.34
CA ALA A 86 -12.05 -5.40 -5.64
C ALA A 86 -10.67 -5.14 -6.22
N SER A 87 -10.62 -4.50 -7.37
CA SER A 87 -9.34 -4.30 -8.07
C SER A 87 -8.36 -3.50 -7.24
N TRP A 88 -8.81 -2.47 -6.53
CA TRP A 88 -7.91 -1.67 -5.73
C TRP A 88 -7.27 -2.50 -4.62
N ALA A 89 -8.02 -3.44 -4.06
CA ALA A 89 -7.52 -4.25 -2.95
C ALA A 89 -6.52 -5.29 -3.44
N ARG A 90 -6.56 -5.65 -4.72
CA ARG A 90 -5.60 -6.59 -5.27
C ARG A 90 -4.18 -6.06 -5.27
N TYR A 91 -4.01 -4.74 -5.36
CA TYR A 91 -2.68 -4.16 -5.27
C TYR A 91 -2.10 -4.37 -3.87
N ILE A 92 -2.92 -4.17 -2.84
CA ILE A 92 -2.45 -4.38 -1.47
C ILE A 92 -2.20 -5.87 -1.22
N PHE A 93 -3.13 -6.71 -1.67
CA PHE A 93 -2.98 -8.16 -1.54
C PHE A 93 -1.69 -8.64 -2.22
N GLY A 94 -1.45 -8.15 -3.44
CA GLY A 94 -0.27 -8.56 -4.20
C GLY A 94 1.02 -8.16 -3.52
N VAL A 95 1.07 -6.94 -2.96
CA VAL A 95 2.25 -6.50 -2.22
C VAL A 95 2.47 -7.41 -1.02
N CYS A 96 1.41 -7.76 -0.29
CA CYS A 96 1.53 -8.67 0.84
C CYS A 96 2.11 -10.01 0.40
N ARG A 97 1.59 -10.58 -0.68
CA ARG A 97 2.06 -11.88 -1.17
C ARG A 97 3.51 -11.83 -1.65
N GLU A 98 3.87 -10.76 -2.36
CA GLU A 98 5.24 -10.64 -2.85
C GLU A 98 6.23 -10.42 -1.70
N MET A 99 5.82 -9.69 -0.67
CA MET A 99 6.67 -9.52 0.49
C MET A 99 6.85 -10.84 1.24
N ILE A 100 5.79 -11.62 1.34
CA ILE A 100 5.87 -12.95 1.97
C ILE A 100 6.84 -13.84 1.19
N LYS A 101 6.77 -13.80 -0.14
CA LYS A 101 7.67 -14.59 -0.97
C LYS A 101 9.13 -14.23 -0.73
N ARG A 102 9.39 -13.00 -0.31
CA ARG A 102 10.74 -12.53 -0.06
C ARG A 102 11.17 -12.67 1.39
N GLY A 103 10.39 -13.41 2.17
CA GLY A 103 10.77 -13.73 3.53
C GLY A 103 10.26 -12.79 4.61
N VAL A 104 9.39 -11.86 4.25
CA VAL A 104 8.81 -10.96 5.25
C VAL A 104 7.63 -11.67 5.90
N ASP A 105 7.59 -11.68 7.23
CA ASP A 105 6.53 -12.34 7.98
C ASP A 105 5.34 -11.39 8.12
N VAL A 106 4.64 -11.16 7.02
CA VAL A 106 3.52 -10.24 7.00
C VAL A 106 2.38 -10.80 7.83
N LYS A 107 1.85 -9.98 8.73
CA LYS A 107 0.70 -10.37 9.54
C LYS A 107 -0.46 -9.44 9.21
N GLY A 108 -1.62 -9.70 9.80
CA GLY A 108 -2.79 -8.88 9.54
C GLY A 108 -2.62 -7.45 10.01
N PHE A 109 -3.29 -6.56 9.33
CA PHE A 109 -3.26 -5.14 9.68
C PHE A 109 -4.54 -4.45 9.25
N ASN A 110 -4.80 -3.31 9.88
CA ASN A 110 -5.88 -2.44 9.46
C ASN A 110 -5.27 -1.29 8.69
N THR A 111 -5.92 -0.82 7.65
CA THR A 111 -5.38 0.28 6.85
C THR A 111 -6.50 1.10 6.21
N ALA A 112 -6.26 2.40 6.11
CA ALA A 112 -7.09 3.30 5.34
C ALA A 112 -6.17 4.16 4.50
N PHE A 113 -6.55 4.47 3.28
CA PHE A 113 -5.70 5.24 2.39
C PHE A 113 -6.51 6.16 1.50
N SER A 114 -5.84 7.20 1.04
CA SER A 114 -6.41 8.15 0.09
C SER A 114 -5.31 8.63 -0.85
N GLY A 115 -5.68 8.91 -2.07
CA GLY A 115 -4.74 9.45 -3.05
C GLY A 115 -5.35 10.58 -3.83
N ASP A 116 -4.50 11.46 -4.34
CA ASP A 116 -4.95 12.59 -5.13
C ASP A 116 -5.16 12.21 -6.59
N VAL A 117 -4.71 11.03 -7.00
CA VAL A 117 -4.90 10.54 -8.36
C VAL A 117 -5.88 9.40 -8.29
N PRO A 118 -7.00 9.46 -8.98
CA PRO A 118 -8.00 8.39 -8.90
C PRO A 118 -7.45 7.06 -9.34
N LEU A 119 -7.78 6.02 -8.59
CA LEU A 119 -7.36 4.68 -8.95
C LEU A 119 -8.01 4.30 -10.27
N GLY A 120 -7.24 3.75 -11.16
CA GLY A 120 -7.73 3.35 -12.46
C GLY A 120 -7.65 4.42 -13.52
N ALA A 121 -7.37 5.65 -13.13
CA ALA A 121 -7.29 6.73 -14.09
C ALA A 121 -5.93 6.80 -14.75
N GLY A 122 -4.93 6.18 -14.18
CA GLY A 122 -3.61 6.20 -14.76
C GLY A 122 -2.69 5.35 -13.96
N MET A 123 -1.54 5.10 -14.49
CA MET A 123 -0.62 4.21 -13.88
C MET A 123 0.03 4.69 -12.62
N SER A 124 0.08 5.98 -12.44
CA SER A 124 0.82 6.49 -11.30
C SER A 124 0.12 6.22 -9.96
N SER A 125 -1.19 6.05 -9.97
CA SER A 125 -1.88 5.79 -8.71
C SER A 125 -1.59 4.38 -8.20
N SER A 126 -1.54 3.38 -9.07
CA SER A 126 -1.24 2.03 -8.63
C SER A 126 0.20 1.91 -8.18
N ALA A 127 1.13 2.58 -8.86
CA ALA A 127 2.53 2.56 -8.46
C ALA A 127 2.72 3.19 -7.08
N ALA A 128 2.02 4.28 -6.80
CA ALA A 128 2.09 4.92 -5.49
C ALA A 128 1.53 4.00 -4.41
N LEU A 129 0.42 3.34 -4.71
CA LEU A 129 -0.20 2.43 -3.77
C LEU A 129 0.74 1.26 -3.44
N GLU A 130 1.32 0.66 -4.46
CA GLU A 130 2.24 -0.46 -4.28
C GLU A 130 3.48 -0.06 -3.48
N SER A 131 4.06 1.09 -3.79
CA SER A 131 5.23 1.58 -3.08
C SER A 131 4.92 1.86 -1.63
N THR A 132 3.80 2.51 -1.37
CA THR A 132 3.42 2.84 0.00
C THR A 132 3.35 1.59 0.85
N TYR A 133 2.67 0.56 0.35
CA TYR A 133 2.50 -0.65 1.13
C TYR A 133 3.77 -1.50 1.16
N ALA A 134 4.59 -1.50 0.12
CA ALA A 134 5.84 -2.23 0.15
C ALA A 134 6.78 -1.67 1.22
N PHE A 135 6.93 -0.34 1.26
CA PHE A 135 7.76 0.27 2.28
C PHE A 135 7.18 0.04 3.67
N ALA A 136 5.88 0.16 3.82
CA ALA A 136 5.24 0.00 5.12
C ALA A 136 5.44 -1.42 5.65
N LEU A 137 5.20 -2.42 4.83
CA LEU A 137 5.31 -3.81 5.28
C LEU A 137 6.76 -4.18 5.57
N ASN A 138 7.69 -3.61 4.81
CA ASN A 138 9.10 -3.85 5.07
C ASN A 138 9.50 -3.28 6.44
N GLU A 139 8.99 -2.12 6.78
CA GLU A 139 9.28 -1.53 8.07
C GLU A 139 8.53 -2.22 9.21
N LEU A 140 7.26 -2.49 9.03
CA LEU A 140 6.44 -3.03 10.11
C LEU A 140 6.71 -4.51 10.40
N PHE A 141 7.00 -5.28 9.38
CA PHE A 141 7.13 -6.72 9.52
C PHE A 141 8.46 -7.29 9.04
N GLY A 142 9.23 -6.53 8.31
CA GLY A 142 10.45 -7.00 7.68
C GLY A 142 11.74 -6.45 8.26
N GLU A 143 11.66 -5.62 9.29
CA GLU A 143 12.83 -5.00 9.91
C GLU A 143 13.70 -4.24 8.91
N ASN A 144 13.07 -3.73 7.87
CA ASN A 144 13.73 -2.99 6.80
C ASN A 144 14.85 -3.79 6.10
N LYS A 145 14.73 -5.09 6.05
CA LYS A 145 15.76 -5.93 5.45
C LYS A 145 15.72 -5.97 3.93
N ILE A 146 14.60 -5.65 3.32
CA ILE A 146 14.48 -5.64 1.87
C ILE A 146 15.00 -4.30 1.36
N ASP A 147 15.94 -4.32 0.42
CA ASP A 147 16.50 -3.06 -0.07
C ASP A 147 15.56 -2.40 -1.10
N LYS A 148 15.84 -1.15 -1.41
CA LYS A 148 14.99 -0.36 -2.30
C LYS A 148 14.84 -0.98 -3.67
N PHE A 149 15.87 -1.57 -4.16
CA PHE A 149 15.88 -2.16 -5.48
C PHE A 149 14.89 -3.34 -5.51
N GLU A 150 14.93 -4.15 -4.48
CA GLU A 150 14.04 -5.30 -4.39
C GLU A 150 12.59 -4.84 -4.14
N LEU A 151 12.41 -3.76 -3.38
CA LEU A 151 11.07 -3.21 -3.16
C LEU A 151 10.45 -2.73 -4.48
N ALA A 152 11.26 -2.18 -5.38
CA ALA A 152 10.75 -1.79 -6.69
C ALA A 152 10.26 -3.01 -7.47
N LYS A 153 10.94 -4.14 -7.31
CA LYS A 153 10.51 -5.37 -7.97
C LYS A 153 9.21 -5.90 -7.40
N VAL A 154 8.94 -5.62 -6.13
CA VAL A 154 7.68 -6.01 -5.51
C VAL A 154 6.52 -5.37 -6.26
N GLY A 155 6.63 -4.08 -6.59
CA GLY A 155 5.59 -3.40 -7.34
C GLY A 155 5.38 -4.01 -8.71
N GLN A 156 6.46 -4.27 -9.43
CA GLN A 156 6.37 -4.87 -10.75
C GLN A 156 5.74 -6.26 -10.68
N ALA A 157 6.15 -7.05 -9.72
CA ALA A 157 5.63 -8.40 -9.56
C ALA A 157 4.15 -8.39 -9.19
N THR A 158 3.74 -7.41 -8.38
CA THR A 158 2.35 -7.25 -8.00
C THR A 158 1.49 -6.97 -9.24
N GLU A 159 1.95 -6.04 -10.09
CA GLU A 159 1.23 -5.73 -11.30
C GLU A 159 1.12 -6.98 -12.18
N HIS A 160 2.21 -7.67 -12.36
CA HIS A 160 2.25 -8.81 -13.24
C HIS A 160 1.44 -10.00 -12.71
N ASN A 161 1.60 -10.33 -11.46
CA ASN A 161 1.03 -11.55 -10.91
C ASN A 161 -0.39 -11.43 -10.37
N TYR A 162 -0.80 -10.24 -9.98
CA TYR A 162 -2.08 -10.08 -9.29
C TYR A 162 -3.03 -9.10 -9.96
N CYS A 163 -2.52 -8.19 -10.75
CA CYS A 163 -3.32 -7.14 -11.35
C CYS A 163 -3.49 -7.28 -12.85
N CYS A 164 -2.42 -7.64 -13.56
CA CYS A 164 -2.50 -7.80 -14.99
C CYS A 164 -3.41 -8.92 -15.43
N LEU A 165 -3.69 -9.86 -14.55
CA LEU A 165 -4.57 -10.96 -14.89
C LEU A 165 -5.97 -10.45 -15.22
N LEU A 166 -6.31 -9.28 -14.73
CA LEU A 166 -7.62 -8.72 -14.99
C LEU A 166 -7.75 -8.32 -16.45
N TYR A 167 -6.65 -8.00 -17.10
CA TYR A 167 -6.69 -7.57 -18.48
C TYR A 167 -6.59 -8.77 -19.41
N THR A 168 -5.90 -9.79 -19.00
CA THR A 168 -5.71 -10.93 -19.86
C THR A 168 -6.92 -11.85 -19.89
N SER A 169 -7.82 -11.70 -18.96
CA SER A 169 -8.96 -12.57 -18.91
C SER A 169 -10.03 -12.13 -19.92
N ASP A 170 -9.82 -11.06 -20.60
CA ASP A 170 -10.72 -10.64 -21.64
C ASP A 170 -10.42 -11.37 -22.93
#